data_4afbe51137b26b4dd0420d2afd9368fc
#
_entry.id   4afbe51137b26b4dd0420d2afd9368fc
#
_cell.length_a   1.000
_cell.length_b   1.000
_cell.length_c   1.000
_cell.angle_alpha   90.00
_cell.angle_beta   90.00
_cell.angle_gamma   90.00
#
_symmetry.space_group_name_H-M   'P 1'
#
loop_
_entity.id
_entity.type
_entity.pdbx_description
1 polymer ?
#
loop_
_entity_poly.entity_id
_entity_poly.type
_entity_poly.pdbx_seq_one_letter_code
_entity_poly.pdbx_strand_id
1 'polypeptide(L)'
;MYEIYFKWAVSLVGETVNLMAIDTQSFMDLMADIDQIWSSPLTIILCQYFLWQHLGPSSLAGLALIIITIPFDAIVARKLKELKISNMKNKDERIKITNEILDGIKTIKLYAWERSFAKKVIDIRDKELHTIRLMAYLQALLTFISSATPFLGMLKL
;
A
#
# COMPACT_ATOMS: atom_id res chain seq x y z
N MET A 1 -39.41 18.70 -10.19
CA MET A 1 -38.33 18.82 -11.21
C MET A 1 -37.08 19.52 -10.65
N TYR A 2 -37.22 20.66 -9.97
CA TYR A 2 -36.09 21.40 -9.36
C TYR A 2 -35.27 20.60 -8.31
N GLU A 3 -35.91 19.78 -7.48
CA GLU A 3 -35.21 18.98 -6.47
C GLU A 3 -34.28 17.92 -7.07
N ILE A 4 -34.64 17.35 -8.21
CA ILE A 4 -33.83 16.35 -8.90
C ILE A 4 -32.57 17.02 -9.47
N TYR A 5 -32.72 18.16 -10.12
CA TYR A 5 -31.56 18.94 -10.64
C TYR A 5 -30.63 19.41 -9.52
N PHE A 6 -31.18 19.86 -8.40
CA PHE A 6 -30.39 20.28 -7.25
C PHE A 6 -29.59 19.10 -6.64
N LYS A 7 -30.21 17.94 -6.51
CA LYS A 7 -29.54 16.72 -6.02
C LYS A 7 -28.42 16.24 -6.95
N TRP A 8 -28.63 16.31 -8.25
CA TRP A 8 -27.61 16.01 -9.26
C TRP A 8 -26.46 17.02 -9.24
N ALA A 9 -26.75 18.30 -9.12
CA ALA A 9 -25.75 19.35 -9.06
C ALA A 9 -24.87 19.20 -7.79
N VAL A 10 -25.47 18.94 -6.63
CA VAL A 10 -24.75 18.74 -5.37
C VAL A 10 -23.90 17.46 -5.42
N SER A 11 -24.39 16.38 -6.04
CA SER A 11 -23.63 15.15 -6.22
C SER A 11 -22.43 15.36 -7.14
N LEU A 12 -22.61 16.05 -8.26
CA LEU A 12 -21.53 16.40 -9.20
C LEU A 12 -20.46 17.30 -8.57
N VAL A 13 -20.87 18.31 -7.80
CA VAL A 13 -19.93 19.19 -7.08
C VAL A 13 -19.16 18.40 -6.02
N GLY A 14 -19.81 17.51 -5.27
CA GLY A 14 -19.14 16.67 -4.28
C GLY A 14 -18.12 15.71 -4.91
N GLU A 15 -18.45 15.13 -6.05
CA GLU A 15 -17.55 14.23 -6.79
C GLU A 15 -16.35 14.98 -7.39
N THR A 16 -16.57 16.17 -7.99
CA THR A 16 -15.49 17.01 -8.49
C THR A 16 -14.57 17.51 -7.39
N VAL A 17 -15.10 17.94 -6.25
CA VAL A 17 -14.30 18.41 -5.11
C VAL A 17 -13.46 17.25 -4.55
N ASN A 18 -14.03 16.05 -4.46
CA ASN A 18 -13.30 14.87 -4.00
C ASN A 18 -12.17 14.47 -4.97
N LEU A 19 -12.42 14.51 -6.28
CA LEU A 19 -11.38 14.26 -7.29
C LEU A 19 -10.26 15.31 -7.21
N MET A 20 -10.61 16.60 -7.11
CA MET A 20 -9.62 17.67 -6.95
C MET A 20 -8.80 17.50 -5.65
N ALA A 21 -9.41 17.08 -4.55
CA ALA A 21 -8.70 16.83 -3.30
C ALA A 21 -7.71 15.69 -3.42
N ILE A 22 -8.08 14.60 -4.09
CA ILE A 22 -7.20 13.42 -4.33
C ILE A 22 -6.02 13.80 -5.23
N ASP A 23 -6.28 14.54 -6.31
CA ASP A 23 -5.25 14.99 -7.24
C ASP A 23 -4.29 15.99 -6.57
N THR A 24 -4.82 16.90 -5.75
CA THR A 24 -4.00 17.85 -4.98
C THR A 24 -3.14 17.12 -3.96
N GLN A 25 -3.66 16.10 -3.26
CA GLN A 25 -2.87 15.30 -2.34
C GLN A 25 -1.75 14.56 -3.06
N SER A 26 -2.06 13.93 -4.20
CA SER A 26 -1.06 13.24 -5.02
C SER A 26 0.04 14.19 -5.51
N PHE A 27 -0.30 15.42 -5.83
CA PHE A 27 0.66 16.46 -6.23
C PHE A 27 1.53 16.89 -5.05
N MET A 28 0.97 17.06 -3.86
CA MET A 28 1.73 17.38 -2.63
C MET A 28 2.71 16.26 -2.27
N ASP A 29 2.27 15.00 -2.36
CA ASP A 29 3.12 13.82 -2.11
C ASP A 29 4.27 13.77 -3.14
N LEU A 30 3.99 14.05 -4.40
CA LEU A 30 5.00 14.09 -5.47
C LEU A 30 6.02 15.23 -5.26
N MET A 31 5.58 16.38 -4.77
CA MET A 31 6.50 17.50 -4.44
C MET A 31 7.42 17.15 -3.28
N ALA A 32 6.96 16.43 -2.27
CA ALA A 32 7.80 15.97 -1.17
C ALA A 32 8.86 14.94 -1.65
N ASP A 33 8.50 14.11 -2.62
CA ASP A 33 9.40 13.08 -3.16
C ASP A 33 10.43 13.65 -4.15
N ILE A 34 10.15 14.77 -4.83
CA ILE A 34 11.06 15.41 -5.79
C ILE A 34 12.38 15.81 -5.12
N ASP A 35 12.33 16.43 -3.96
CA ASP A 35 13.51 16.82 -3.21
C ASP A 35 14.36 15.60 -2.82
N GLN A 36 13.70 14.49 -2.49
CA GLN A 36 14.35 13.24 -2.14
C GLN A 36 15.07 12.60 -3.36
N ILE A 37 14.43 12.62 -4.54
CA ILE A 37 14.97 12.05 -5.78
C ILE A 37 16.27 12.75 -6.19
N TRP A 38 16.34 14.05 -6.01
CA TRP A 38 17.53 14.85 -6.35
C TRP A 38 18.62 14.76 -5.28
N SER A 39 18.23 14.86 -4.02
CA SER A 39 19.15 14.90 -2.87
C SER A 39 19.80 13.55 -2.59
N SER A 40 19.06 12.42 -2.77
CA SER A 40 19.56 11.09 -2.43
C SER A 40 20.80 10.66 -3.21
N PRO A 41 20.86 10.79 -4.56
CA PRO A 41 22.06 10.41 -5.31
C PRO A 41 23.29 11.24 -4.92
N LEU A 42 23.08 12.53 -4.69
CA LEU A 42 24.17 13.43 -4.31
C LEU A 42 24.71 13.08 -2.91
N THR A 43 23.82 12.79 -1.97
CA THR A 43 24.18 12.34 -0.62
C THR A 43 24.94 11.01 -0.66
N ILE A 44 24.50 10.05 -1.48
CA ILE A 44 25.19 8.76 -1.63
C ILE A 44 26.61 8.96 -2.17
N ILE A 45 26.79 9.79 -3.19
CA ILE A 45 28.12 10.06 -3.77
C ILE A 45 29.05 10.72 -2.76
N LEU A 46 28.56 11.74 -2.03
CA LEU A 46 29.35 12.44 -1.02
C LEU A 46 29.71 11.50 0.13
N CYS A 47 28.77 10.76 0.67
CA CYS A 47 29.03 9.79 1.73
C CYS A 47 30.04 8.73 1.28
N GLN A 48 29.91 8.20 0.07
CA GLN A 48 30.84 7.22 -0.47
C GLN A 48 32.26 7.79 -0.63
N TYR A 49 32.39 9.04 -1.05
CA TYR A 49 33.69 9.73 -1.15
C TYR A 49 34.40 9.85 0.23
N PHE A 50 33.65 10.27 1.25
CA PHE A 50 34.23 10.37 2.62
C PHE A 50 34.55 9.00 3.22
N LEU A 51 33.68 8.00 3.00
CA LEU A 51 33.94 6.62 3.42
C LEU A 51 35.22 6.07 2.77
N TRP A 52 35.42 6.38 1.49
CA TRP A 52 36.60 5.92 0.77
C TRP A 52 37.91 6.48 1.39
N GLN A 53 37.90 7.73 1.83
CA GLN A 53 39.08 8.34 2.47
C GLN A 53 39.42 7.71 3.83
N HIS A 54 38.40 7.24 4.58
CA HIS A 54 38.62 6.68 5.91
C HIS A 54 38.77 5.16 5.93
N LEU A 55 38.02 4.44 5.13
CA LEU A 55 37.92 2.98 5.14
C LEU A 55 38.55 2.32 3.90
N GLY A 56 38.93 3.08 2.88
CA GLY A 56 39.53 2.58 1.65
C GLY A 56 38.58 1.64 0.88
N PRO A 57 39.11 0.53 0.26
CA PRO A 57 38.33 -0.37 -0.58
C PRO A 57 37.20 -1.11 0.17
N SER A 58 37.22 -1.16 1.51
CA SER A 58 36.20 -1.79 2.33
C SER A 58 34.83 -1.11 2.17
N SER A 59 34.79 0.19 1.83
CA SER A 59 33.57 0.95 1.60
C SER A 59 32.74 0.43 0.41
N LEU A 60 33.38 -0.24 -0.58
CA LEU A 60 32.70 -0.84 -1.72
C LEU A 60 31.78 -2.03 -1.32
N ALA A 61 32.10 -2.71 -0.22
CA ALA A 61 31.26 -3.79 0.26
C ALA A 61 29.88 -3.29 0.73
N GLY A 62 29.80 -2.12 1.36
CA GLY A 62 28.53 -1.48 1.71
C GLY A 62 27.72 -1.07 0.49
N LEU A 63 28.37 -0.52 -0.52
CA LEU A 63 27.72 -0.14 -1.78
C LEU A 63 27.20 -1.36 -2.55
N ALA A 64 27.94 -2.46 -2.57
CA ALA A 64 27.50 -3.73 -3.19
C ALA A 64 26.25 -4.29 -2.48
N LEU A 65 26.17 -4.21 -1.16
CA LEU A 65 24.97 -4.62 -0.41
C LEU A 65 23.75 -3.80 -0.83
N ILE A 66 23.88 -2.48 -0.95
CA ILE A 66 22.78 -1.61 -1.39
C ILE A 66 22.32 -1.98 -2.80
N ILE A 67 23.26 -2.21 -3.73
CA ILE A 67 22.93 -2.60 -5.12
C ILE A 67 22.20 -3.93 -5.17
N ILE A 68 22.50 -4.88 -4.28
CA ILE A 68 21.85 -6.19 -4.21
C ILE A 68 20.44 -6.09 -3.59
N THR A 69 20.26 -5.21 -2.61
CA THR A 69 18.94 -5.05 -1.95
C THR A 69 17.89 -4.39 -2.85
N ILE A 70 18.28 -3.46 -3.74
CA ILE A 70 17.34 -2.75 -4.63
C ILE A 70 16.48 -3.72 -5.49
N PRO A 71 17.02 -4.67 -6.27
CA PRO A 71 16.21 -5.59 -7.05
C PRO A 71 15.36 -6.52 -6.19
N PHE A 72 15.86 -6.90 -5.02
CA PHE A 72 15.09 -7.72 -4.08
C PHE A 72 13.85 -6.97 -3.59
N ASP A 73 14.02 -5.73 -3.13
CA ASP A 73 12.92 -4.87 -2.67
C ASP A 73 11.91 -4.62 -3.79
N ALA A 74 12.38 -4.43 -5.03
CA ALA A 74 11.51 -4.25 -6.18
C ALA A 74 10.64 -5.49 -6.48
N ILE A 75 11.18 -6.69 -6.33
CA ILE A 75 10.43 -7.94 -6.52
C ILE A 75 9.36 -8.09 -5.45
N VAL A 76 9.72 -7.88 -4.19
CA VAL A 76 8.77 -7.99 -3.06
C VAL A 76 7.69 -6.91 -3.14
N ALA A 77 8.05 -5.68 -3.51
CA ALA A 77 7.10 -4.58 -3.69
C ALA A 77 6.07 -4.87 -4.80
N ARG A 78 6.49 -5.48 -5.92
CA ARG A 78 5.56 -5.92 -6.98
C ARG A 78 4.56 -6.95 -6.46
N LYS A 79 5.05 -7.95 -5.72
CA LYS A 79 4.21 -8.99 -5.12
C LYS A 79 3.22 -8.40 -4.12
N LEU A 80 3.69 -7.47 -3.30
CA LEU A 80 2.86 -6.76 -2.33
C LEU A 80 1.75 -5.94 -3.02
N LYS A 81 2.07 -5.28 -4.14
CA LYS A 81 1.10 -4.55 -4.96
C LYS A 81 0.01 -5.47 -5.53
N GLU A 82 0.38 -6.63 -6.07
CA GLU A 82 -0.58 -7.62 -6.59
C GLU A 82 -1.54 -8.09 -5.50
N LEU A 83 -1.00 -8.43 -4.32
CA LEU A 83 -1.80 -8.85 -3.17
C LEU A 83 -2.72 -7.72 -2.68
N LYS A 84 -2.25 -6.47 -2.68
CA LYS A 84 -3.05 -5.30 -2.30
C LYS A 84 -4.24 -5.10 -3.23
N ILE A 85 -4.03 -5.25 -4.55
CA ILE A 85 -5.11 -5.19 -5.55
C ILE A 85 -6.12 -6.34 -5.34
N SER A 86 -5.64 -7.56 -5.10
CA SER A 86 -6.50 -8.71 -4.82
C SER A 86 -7.32 -8.50 -3.54
N ASN A 87 -6.71 -7.96 -2.49
CA ASN A 87 -7.39 -7.65 -1.24
C ASN A 87 -8.48 -6.58 -1.41
N MET A 88 -8.20 -5.53 -2.23
CA MET A 88 -9.21 -4.51 -2.58
C MET A 88 -10.44 -5.14 -3.23
N LYS A 89 -10.25 -6.04 -4.21
CA LYS A 89 -11.37 -6.74 -4.87
C LYS A 89 -12.22 -7.54 -3.88
N ASN A 90 -11.60 -8.31 -2.99
CA ASN A 90 -12.31 -9.07 -1.97
C ASN A 90 -13.07 -8.14 -1.01
N LYS A 91 -12.47 -7.02 -0.63
CA LYS A 91 -13.10 -5.99 0.21
C LYS A 91 -14.32 -5.38 -0.48
N ASP A 92 -14.22 -5.04 -1.77
CA ASP A 92 -15.32 -4.46 -2.55
C ASP A 92 -16.46 -5.46 -2.68
N GLU A 93 -16.17 -6.75 -2.92
CA GLU A 93 -17.16 -7.82 -2.95
C GLU A 93 -17.89 -7.95 -1.60
N ARG A 94 -17.14 -7.92 -0.50
CA ARG A 94 -17.75 -7.97 0.84
C ARG A 94 -18.64 -6.76 1.11
N ILE A 95 -18.19 -5.55 0.76
CA ILE A 95 -18.99 -4.32 0.92
C ILE A 95 -20.28 -4.42 0.09
N LYS A 96 -20.19 -4.87 -1.15
CA LYS A 96 -21.34 -5.05 -2.03
C LYS A 96 -22.38 -5.99 -1.40
N ILE A 97 -21.96 -7.18 -0.97
CA ILE A 97 -22.86 -8.14 -0.33
C ILE A 97 -23.44 -7.59 0.98
N THR A 98 -22.65 -6.86 1.76
CA THR A 98 -23.12 -6.22 2.99
C THR A 98 -24.23 -5.20 2.69
N ASN A 99 -24.07 -4.39 1.66
CA ASN A 99 -25.08 -3.43 1.24
C ASN A 99 -26.35 -4.14 0.73
N GLU A 100 -26.22 -5.20 -0.07
CA GLU A 100 -27.35 -6.02 -0.51
C GLU A 100 -28.13 -6.62 0.66
N ILE A 101 -27.42 -7.06 1.72
CA ILE A 101 -28.04 -7.57 2.95
C ILE A 101 -28.80 -6.46 3.69
N LEU A 102 -28.21 -5.26 3.79
CA LEU A 102 -28.85 -4.13 4.47
C LEU A 102 -30.08 -3.65 3.71
N ASP A 103 -30.03 -3.58 2.39
CA ASP A 103 -31.16 -3.19 1.56
C ASP A 103 -32.29 -4.21 1.63
N GLY A 104 -31.96 -5.51 1.68
CA GLY A 104 -32.90 -6.62 1.77
C GLY A 104 -33.21 -7.12 3.18
N ILE A 105 -32.85 -6.39 4.24
CA ILE A 105 -32.86 -6.89 5.63
C ILE A 105 -34.23 -7.39 6.10
N LYS A 106 -35.31 -6.74 5.67
CA LYS A 106 -36.70 -7.16 6.00
C LYS A 106 -37.00 -8.53 5.45
N THR A 107 -36.62 -8.77 4.20
CA THR A 107 -36.84 -10.05 3.51
C THR A 107 -36.02 -11.17 4.15
N ILE A 108 -34.75 -10.90 4.43
CA ILE A 108 -33.83 -11.84 5.08
C ILE A 108 -34.37 -12.27 6.46
N LYS A 109 -34.91 -11.32 7.22
CA LYS A 109 -35.54 -11.57 8.53
C LYS A 109 -36.80 -12.38 8.42
N LEU A 110 -37.68 -12.10 7.45
CA LEU A 110 -38.91 -12.81 7.26
C LEU A 110 -38.72 -14.30 6.87
N TYR A 111 -37.67 -14.57 6.08
CA TYR A 111 -37.35 -15.93 5.64
C TYR A 111 -36.30 -16.64 6.50
N ALA A 112 -35.85 -16.01 7.59
CA ALA A 112 -34.83 -16.56 8.50
C ALA A 112 -33.53 -16.99 7.79
N TRP A 113 -33.09 -16.21 6.77
CA TRP A 113 -31.91 -16.51 5.96
C TRP A 113 -30.60 -15.88 6.54
N GLU A 114 -30.63 -15.34 7.76
CA GLU A 114 -29.48 -14.65 8.36
C GLU A 114 -28.24 -15.53 8.40
N ARG A 115 -28.38 -16.81 8.75
CA ARG A 115 -27.22 -17.73 8.83
C ARG A 115 -26.55 -17.96 7.49
N SER A 116 -27.34 -18.04 6.42
CA SER A 116 -26.84 -18.28 5.07
C SER A 116 -26.03 -17.08 4.56
N PHE A 117 -26.57 -15.88 4.77
CA PHE A 117 -25.89 -14.63 4.39
C PHE A 117 -24.68 -14.33 5.27
N ALA A 118 -24.76 -14.59 6.58
CA ALA A 118 -23.62 -14.46 7.49
C ALA A 118 -22.46 -15.37 7.06
N LYS A 119 -22.74 -16.63 6.71
CA LYS A 119 -21.70 -17.54 6.20
C LYS A 119 -21.05 -17.00 4.94
N LYS A 120 -21.83 -16.47 3.99
CA LYS A 120 -21.29 -15.89 2.75
C LYS A 120 -20.34 -14.72 3.00
N VAL A 121 -20.67 -13.84 3.96
CA VAL A 121 -19.80 -12.72 4.35
C VAL A 121 -18.53 -13.22 5.03
N ILE A 122 -18.64 -14.22 5.91
CA ILE A 122 -17.50 -14.82 6.60
C ILE A 122 -16.54 -15.48 5.61
N ASP A 123 -17.06 -16.23 4.62
CA ASP A 123 -16.22 -16.88 3.60
C ASP A 123 -15.37 -15.86 2.80
N ILE A 124 -15.94 -14.71 2.49
CA ILE A 124 -15.19 -13.60 1.83
C ILE A 124 -14.18 -12.98 2.81
N ARG A 125 -14.58 -12.79 4.06
CA ARG A 125 -13.70 -12.27 5.11
C ARG A 125 -12.49 -13.17 5.35
N ASP A 126 -12.65 -14.46 5.29
CA ASP A 126 -11.55 -15.41 5.44
C ASP A 126 -10.53 -15.29 4.29
N LYS A 127 -11.00 -15.07 3.06
CA LYS A 127 -10.12 -14.77 1.91
C LYS A 127 -9.36 -13.45 2.11
N GLU A 128 -10.04 -12.39 2.57
CA GLU A 128 -9.38 -11.12 2.93
C GLU A 128 -8.29 -11.35 3.99
N LEU A 129 -8.61 -12.06 5.07
CA LEU A 129 -7.67 -12.32 6.17
C LEU A 129 -6.46 -13.11 5.71
N HIS A 130 -6.62 -14.11 4.85
CA HIS A 130 -5.51 -14.85 4.28
C HIS A 130 -4.59 -13.93 3.47
N THR A 131 -5.15 -13.09 2.62
CA THR A 131 -4.38 -12.13 1.81
C THR A 131 -3.66 -11.10 2.69
N ILE A 132 -4.33 -10.59 3.73
CA ILE A 132 -3.74 -9.63 4.70
C ILE A 132 -2.57 -10.28 5.46
N ARG A 133 -2.70 -11.54 5.90
CA ARG A 133 -1.61 -12.26 6.57
C ARG A 133 -0.39 -12.37 5.67
N LEU A 134 -0.60 -12.75 4.40
CA LEU A 134 0.50 -12.85 3.45
C LEU A 134 1.17 -11.50 3.19
N MET A 135 0.39 -10.42 3.06
CA MET A 135 0.92 -9.06 2.96
C MET A 135 1.73 -8.67 4.21
N ALA A 136 1.24 -9.01 5.39
CA ALA A 136 1.92 -8.70 6.65
C ALA A 136 3.28 -9.42 6.74
N TYR A 137 3.37 -10.69 6.33
CA TYR A 137 4.64 -11.41 6.30
C TYR A 137 5.63 -10.80 5.31
N LEU A 138 5.18 -10.44 4.11
CA LEU A 138 6.03 -9.77 3.12
C LEU A 138 6.50 -8.39 3.59
N GLN A 139 5.61 -7.63 4.23
CA GLN A 139 5.96 -6.33 4.81
C GLN A 139 6.97 -6.47 5.95
N ALA A 140 6.79 -7.46 6.83
CA ALA A 140 7.73 -7.74 7.91
C ALA A 140 9.11 -8.14 7.35
N LEU A 141 9.15 -8.93 6.28
CA LEU A 141 10.38 -9.31 5.60
C LEU A 141 11.12 -8.08 5.05
N LEU A 142 10.40 -7.18 4.34
CA LEU A 142 10.98 -5.92 3.85
C LEU A 142 11.55 -5.08 4.98
N THR A 143 10.77 -4.87 6.04
CA THR A 143 11.20 -4.09 7.20
C THR A 143 12.42 -4.71 7.87
N PHE A 144 12.47 -6.04 8.01
CA PHE A 144 13.61 -6.74 8.58
C PHE A 144 14.88 -6.53 7.73
N ILE A 145 14.79 -6.71 6.43
CA ILE A 145 15.94 -6.53 5.51
C ILE A 145 16.42 -5.08 5.53
N SER A 146 15.50 -4.11 5.42
CA SER A 146 15.85 -2.69 5.47
C SER A 146 16.52 -2.30 6.78
N SER A 147 16.09 -2.88 7.90
CA SER A 147 16.68 -2.64 9.21
C SER A 147 18.01 -3.36 9.40
N ALA A 148 18.18 -4.56 8.85
CA ALA A 148 19.39 -5.36 8.98
C ALA A 148 20.55 -4.86 8.09
N THR A 149 20.24 -4.25 6.95
CA THR A 149 21.23 -3.79 5.96
C THR A 149 22.30 -2.87 6.56
N PRO A 150 21.98 -1.81 7.34
CA PRO A 150 23.01 -0.96 7.94
C PRO A 150 23.88 -1.70 8.97
N PHE A 151 23.30 -2.63 9.73
CA PHE A 151 24.06 -3.43 10.70
C PHE A 151 25.05 -4.39 10.00
N LEU A 152 24.63 -5.00 8.90
CA LEU A 152 25.52 -5.85 8.09
C LEU A 152 26.65 -5.06 7.43
N GLY A 153 26.40 -3.82 7.07
CA GLY A 153 27.42 -2.89 6.60
C GLY A 153 28.45 -2.58 7.67
N MET A 154 28.03 -2.37 8.92
CA MET A 154 28.93 -2.11 10.06
C MET A 154 29.77 -3.32 10.48
N LEU A 155 29.25 -4.52 10.41
CA LEU A 155 29.96 -5.75 10.81
C LEU A 155 31.15 -6.12 9.89
N LYS A 156 31.22 -5.57 8.70
CA LYS A 156 32.29 -5.80 7.72
C LYS A 156 33.36 -4.72 7.70
N LEU A 157 33.19 -3.70 8.52
CA LEU A 157 34.13 -2.60 8.79
C LEU A 157 34.97 -2.91 10.01
#